data_89dddd1cf6d75b100eb0f18258807c8e
#
_entry.id   89dddd1cf6d75b100eb0f18258807c8e
#
_cell.length_a   1.000
_cell.length_b   1.000
_cell.length_c   1.000
_cell.angle_alpha   90.00
_cell.angle_beta   90.00
_cell.angle_gamma   90.00
#
_symmetry.space_group_name_H-M   'P 1'
#
loop_
_entity.id
_entity.type
_entity.pdbx_description
1 polymer ?
#
loop_
_entity_poly.entity_id
_entity_poly.type
_entity_poly.pdbx_seq_one_letter_code
_entity_poly.pdbx_strand_id
1 'polypeptide(L)'
;ICILPSACQRRPLTTADYMVVVNIEIEKDIVNYTVEKDPSLMRCIFYDSETGAFVTQAFLPPTGGQVSLIPAREYDVLVYNFDTESTWLEEENWYHRIYASTSLIPDSFRTKLRSRASKGDEEEIVYDPDHLFVGRLNDVFIPSRSVDAPPVVLDVVCQTVVESWIIEVKTVTGVKNIGSMAGVVTSLSGSNLIGPNDRSSDFVSVYFDNQTIDSEGTLTARFNTFGWTDKIKEAQVLSLVF
;
A
#
# COMPACT_ATOMS: atom_id res chain seq x y z
N ILE A 1 71.96 7.21 -12.56
CA ILE A 1 70.67 7.19 -13.33
C ILE A 1 69.67 6.45 -12.49
N CYS A 2 68.79 7.21 -11.78
CA CYS A 2 67.67 6.64 -11.05
C CYS A 2 66.46 6.55 -12.01
N ILE A 3 66.02 5.33 -12.31
CA ILE A 3 64.77 5.06 -13.03
C ILE A 3 63.69 5.00 -11.97
N LEU A 4 62.86 6.04 -11.91
CA LEU A 4 61.64 6.02 -11.12
C LEU A 4 60.58 5.15 -11.87
N PRO A 5 60.03 4.09 -11.23
CA PRO A 5 58.91 3.39 -11.82
C PRO A 5 57.67 4.31 -11.73
N SER A 6 57.17 4.75 -12.89
CA SER A 6 55.85 5.38 -12.93
C SER A 6 54.80 4.36 -12.52
N ALA A 7 54.38 4.48 -11.28
CA ALA A 7 53.21 3.71 -10.79
C ALA A 7 51.98 4.19 -11.57
N CYS A 8 51.51 3.39 -12.51
CA CYS A 8 50.19 3.53 -13.08
C CYS A 8 49.20 3.42 -11.92
N GLN A 9 48.75 4.56 -11.42
CA GLN A 9 47.54 4.58 -10.57
C GLN A 9 46.38 4.12 -11.43
N ARG A 10 46.03 2.82 -11.33
CA ARG A 10 44.73 2.36 -11.81
C ARG A 10 43.69 3.16 -11.06
N ARG A 11 42.96 4.02 -11.78
CA ARG A 11 41.71 4.57 -11.24
C ARG A 11 40.86 3.38 -10.76
N PRO A 12 40.31 3.46 -9.52
CA PRO A 12 39.31 2.45 -9.13
C PRO A 12 38.25 2.43 -10.23
N LEU A 13 37.95 1.26 -10.76
CA LEU A 13 36.80 1.05 -11.63
C LEU A 13 35.59 1.38 -10.77
N THR A 14 35.12 2.61 -10.83
CA THR A 14 33.78 2.94 -10.38
C THR A 14 32.85 2.09 -11.26
N THR A 15 32.20 1.11 -10.68
CA THR A 15 31.09 0.43 -11.32
C THR A 15 30.13 1.53 -11.79
N ALA A 16 30.03 1.69 -13.11
CA ALA A 16 29.10 2.67 -13.65
C ALA A 16 27.70 2.21 -13.26
N ASP A 17 26.96 3.08 -12.60
CA ASP A 17 25.55 2.82 -12.30
C ASP A 17 24.81 2.60 -13.61
N TYR A 18 23.96 1.58 -13.64
CA TYR A 18 23.17 1.24 -14.80
C TYR A 18 21.80 1.86 -14.72
N MET A 19 21.40 2.53 -15.81
CA MET A 19 20.04 3.01 -15.95
C MET A 19 19.10 1.83 -16.29
N VAL A 20 18.08 1.66 -15.46
CA VAL A 20 16.98 0.74 -15.65
C VAL A 20 15.73 1.57 -15.91
N VAL A 21 14.91 1.15 -16.86
CA VAL A 21 13.60 1.75 -17.12
C VAL A 21 12.56 0.92 -16.39
N VAL A 22 11.78 1.55 -15.53
CA VAL A 22 10.64 0.94 -14.84
C VAL A 22 9.37 1.46 -15.51
N ASN A 23 8.61 0.61 -16.16
CA ASN A 23 7.28 0.91 -16.65
C ASN A 23 6.27 0.48 -15.59
N ILE A 24 5.33 1.34 -15.26
CA ILE A 24 4.30 1.08 -14.25
C ILE A 24 2.94 1.07 -14.93
N GLU A 25 2.20 -0.01 -14.73
CA GLU A 25 0.79 -0.13 -15.07
C GLU A 25 -0.03 -0.24 -13.79
N ILE A 26 -1.04 0.61 -13.61
CA ILE A 26 -1.91 0.59 -12.44
C ILE A 26 -3.23 -0.03 -12.86
N GLU A 27 -3.55 -1.19 -12.29
CA GLU A 27 -4.81 -1.89 -12.50
C GLU A 27 -5.90 -1.28 -11.60
N LYS A 28 -6.76 -0.46 -12.22
CA LYS A 28 -7.81 0.31 -11.52
C LYS A 28 -9.18 -0.35 -11.54
N ASP A 29 -9.34 -1.42 -12.31
CA ASP A 29 -10.61 -2.13 -12.48
C ASP A 29 -10.93 -2.97 -11.25
N ILE A 30 -11.41 -2.29 -10.22
CA ILE A 30 -11.98 -2.92 -9.03
C ILE A 30 -13.46 -3.16 -9.32
N VAL A 31 -13.91 -4.40 -9.18
CA VAL A 31 -15.29 -4.80 -9.46
C VAL A 31 -16.27 -3.93 -8.68
N ASN A 32 -17.15 -3.22 -9.41
CA ASN A 32 -18.18 -2.31 -8.87
C ASN A 32 -17.66 -1.11 -8.07
N TYR A 33 -16.39 -0.76 -8.19
CA TYR A 33 -15.80 0.40 -7.52
C TYR A 33 -14.90 1.18 -8.47
N THR A 34 -15.07 2.50 -8.52
CA THR A 34 -14.15 3.39 -9.24
C THR A 34 -13.32 4.13 -8.21
N VAL A 35 -12.00 4.05 -8.32
CA VAL A 35 -11.08 4.83 -7.48
C VAL A 35 -11.27 6.31 -7.81
N GLU A 36 -11.63 7.11 -6.80
CA GLU A 36 -11.95 8.53 -6.98
C GLU A 36 -10.69 9.37 -7.29
N LYS A 37 -9.54 8.95 -6.78
CA LYS A 37 -8.27 9.67 -6.94
C LYS A 37 -7.23 8.77 -7.59
N ASP A 38 -6.76 9.18 -8.76
CA ASP A 38 -5.63 8.51 -9.39
C ASP A 38 -4.33 8.76 -8.62
N PRO A 39 -3.46 7.75 -8.46
CA PRO A 39 -2.13 7.96 -7.91
C PRO A 39 -1.37 9.02 -8.71
N SER A 40 -0.72 9.94 -8.03
CA SER A 40 0.07 11.01 -8.64
C SER A 40 1.56 10.80 -8.50
N LEU A 41 1.97 9.99 -7.53
CA LEU A 41 3.36 9.70 -7.22
C LEU A 41 3.51 8.22 -6.82
N MET A 42 4.46 7.54 -7.46
CA MET A 42 4.81 6.16 -7.14
C MET A 42 6.20 6.13 -6.49
N ARG A 43 6.36 5.32 -5.47
CA ARG A 43 7.67 5.01 -4.89
C ARG A 43 8.10 3.64 -5.38
N CYS A 44 9.29 3.56 -5.94
CA CYS A 44 9.91 2.33 -6.41
C CYS A 44 11.11 2.03 -5.52
N ILE A 45 11.09 0.92 -4.80
CA ILE A 45 12.17 0.49 -3.91
C ILE A 45 12.79 -0.78 -4.46
N PHE A 46 14.11 -0.83 -4.40
CA PHE A 46 14.91 -2.01 -4.76
C PHE A 46 15.54 -2.56 -3.47
N TYR A 47 15.29 -3.83 -3.24
CA TYR A 47 15.88 -4.60 -2.16
C TYR A 47 16.85 -5.62 -2.72
N ASP A 48 17.84 -5.98 -1.97
CA ASP A 48 18.73 -7.11 -2.27
C ASP A 48 17.94 -8.41 -2.09
N SER A 49 17.82 -9.25 -3.12
CA SER A 49 16.93 -10.41 -3.09
C SER A 49 17.40 -11.51 -2.13
N GLU A 50 18.71 -11.61 -1.85
CA GLU A 50 19.25 -12.60 -0.91
C GLU A 50 18.94 -12.23 0.54
N THR A 51 19.03 -10.95 0.89
CA THR A 51 18.90 -10.46 2.27
C THR A 51 17.55 -9.82 2.55
N GLY A 52 16.85 -9.34 1.55
CA GLY A 52 15.66 -8.51 1.67
C GLY A 52 15.94 -7.08 2.14
N ALA A 53 17.22 -6.66 2.22
CA ALA A 53 17.62 -5.36 2.72
C ALA A 53 17.46 -4.26 1.66
N PHE A 54 17.06 -3.07 2.11
CA PHE A 54 16.97 -1.87 1.25
C PHE A 54 18.31 -1.57 0.55
N VAL A 55 18.24 -1.30 -0.75
CA VAL A 55 19.42 -0.88 -1.55
C VAL A 55 19.26 0.55 -2.05
N THR A 56 18.18 0.85 -2.75
CA THR A 56 17.91 2.18 -3.29
C THR A 56 16.43 2.38 -3.57
N GLN A 57 16.05 3.61 -3.82
CA GLN A 57 14.68 3.98 -4.17
C GLN A 57 14.62 5.11 -5.17
N ALA A 58 13.48 5.24 -5.84
CA ALA A 58 13.15 6.38 -6.68
C ALA A 58 11.68 6.76 -6.51
N PHE A 59 11.40 8.05 -6.65
CA PHE A 59 10.04 8.55 -6.79
C PHE A 59 9.76 8.78 -8.27
N LEU A 60 8.72 8.16 -8.77
CA LEU A 60 8.40 8.09 -10.20
C LEU A 60 6.98 8.59 -10.45
N PRO A 61 6.71 9.13 -11.66
CA PRO A 61 5.34 9.31 -12.12
C PRO A 61 4.58 7.97 -12.16
N PRO A 62 3.23 7.99 -12.22
CA PRO A 62 2.41 6.78 -12.29
C PRO A 62 2.70 5.87 -13.49
N THR A 63 3.32 6.41 -14.53
CA THR A 63 3.72 5.66 -15.73
C THR A 63 5.13 5.05 -15.65
N GLY A 64 5.85 5.34 -14.54
CA GLY A 64 7.22 4.86 -14.36
C GLY A 64 8.29 5.88 -14.74
N GLY A 65 9.53 5.42 -14.86
CA GLY A 65 10.68 6.27 -15.15
C GLY A 65 12.01 5.53 -15.12
N GLN A 66 13.09 6.25 -14.96
CA GLN A 66 14.45 5.70 -14.95
C GLN A 66 15.01 5.65 -13.53
N VAL A 67 15.69 4.55 -13.21
CA VAL A 67 16.36 4.35 -11.92
C VAL A 67 17.78 3.86 -12.16
N SER A 68 18.73 4.37 -11.38
CA SER A 68 20.13 3.95 -11.43
C SER A 68 20.39 2.82 -10.44
N LEU A 69 20.93 1.69 -10.92
CA LEU A 69 21.20 0.49 -10.12
C LEU A 69 22.62 -0.01 -10.28
N ILE A 70 23.09 -0.77 -9.31
CA ILE A 70 24.35 -1.51 -9.37
C ILE A 70 24.11 -2.77 -10.20
N PRO A 71 24.89 -3.04 -11.27
CA PRO A 71 24.72 -4.22 -12.09
C PRO A 71 25.27 -5.49 -11.42
N ALA A 72 25.03 -6.65 -12.06
CA ALA A 72 25.45 -7.98 -11.62
C ALA A 72 24.90 -8.36 -10.23
N ARG A 73 23.67 -7.97 -9.95
CA ARG A 73 22.93 -8.27 -8.71
C ARG A 73 21.50 -8.65 -9.02
N GLU A 74 20.90 -9.36 -8.09
CA GLU A 74 19.47 -9.67 -8.06
C GLU A 74 18.75 -8.74 -7.09
N TYR A 75 17.56 -8.31 -7.48
CA TYR A 75 16.75 -7.39 -6.70
C TYR A 75 15.31 -7.88 -6.57
N ASP A 76 14.73 -7.67 -5.39
CA ASP A 76 13.29 -7.60 -5.24
C ASP A 76 12.86 -6.15 -5.41
N VAL A 77 11.87 -5.93 -6.27
CA VAL A 77 11.35 -4.61 -6.60
C VAL A 77 9.95 -4.45 -6.06
N LEU A 78 9.74 -3.39 -5.30
CA LEU A 78 8.44 -3.01 -4.76
C LEU A 78 8.08 -1.62 -5.24
N VAL A 79 6.90 -1.51 -5.87
CA VAL A 79 6.37 -0.24 -6.36
C VAL A 79 5.02 0.00 -5.70
N TYR A 80 4.80 1.18 -5.14
CA TYR A 80 3.52 1.55 -4.55
C TYR A 80 3.26 3.05 -4.66
N ASN A 81 1.97 3.46 -4.59
CA ASN A 81 1.64 4.87 -4.55
C ASN A 81 1.96 5.47 -3.18
N PHE A 82 2.59 6.66 -3.19
CA PHE A 82 3.13 7.33 -2.02
C PHE A 82 2.36 8.62 -1.66
N ASP A 83 1.16 8.79 -2.21
CA ASP A 83 0.30 9.95 -2.02
C ASP A 83 -0.97 9.62 -1.20
N THR A 84 -0.88 8.61 -0.33
CA THR A 84 -1.91 8.23 0.63
C THR A 84 -1.98 9.22 1.79
N GLU A 85 -3.17 9.43 2.37
CA GLU A 85 -3.43 10.35 3.47
C GLU A 85 -3.64 9.62 4.80
N SER A 86 -4.38 8.50 4.79
CA SER A 86 -4.71 7.70 5.97
C SER A 86 -3.87 6.41 6.09
N THR A 87 -3.22 5.98 5.01
CA THR A 87 -2.41 4.76 4.98
C THR A 87 -0.93 5.07 5.19
N TRP A 88 -0.32 4.40 6.17
CA TRP A 88 1.07 4.55 6.53
C TRP A 88 1.88 3.32 6.14
N LEU A 89 3.12 3.55 5.68
CA LEU A 89 4.08 2.48 5.35
C LEU A 89 5.17 2.48 6.42
N GLU A 90 5.43 1.31 7.01
CA GLU A 90 6.41 1.12 8.07
C GLU A 90 7.37 -0.02 7.74
N GLU A 91 8.52 -0.07 8.43
CA GLU A 91 9.59 -1.09 8.23
C GLU A 91 10.14 -1.15 6.80
N GLU A 92 10.18 -0.04 6.10
CA GLU A 92 10.55 0.08 4.68
C GLU A 92 11.98 -0.37 4.35
N ASN A 93 12.83 -0.60 5.35
CA ASN A 93 14.20 -1.09 5.15
C ASN A 93 14.29 -2.57 4.80
N TRP A 94 13.18 -3.32 4.88
CA TRP A 94 13.16 -4.76 4.70
C TRP A 94 11.97 -5.21 3.87
N TYR A 95 12.22 -5.86 2.71
CA TYR A 95 11.18 -6.34 1.80
C TYR A 95 10.12 -7.21 2.48
N HIS A 96 10.55 -8.13 3.35
CA HIS A 96 9.63 -9.06 4.03
C HIS A 96 8.95 -8.46 5.27
N ARG A 97 9.29 -7.23 5.66
CA ARG A 97 8.79 -6.59 6.88
C ARG A 97 8.00 -5.32 6.62
N ILE A 98 8.12 -4.75 5.42
CA ILE A 98 7.37 -3.54 5.05
C ILE A 98 5.87 -3.82 5.08
N TYR A 99 5.15 -3.03 5.85
CA TYR A 99 3.71 -3.18 5.97
C TYR A 99 2.98 -1.84 5.87
N ALA A 100 1.72 -1.93 5.42
CA ALA A 100 0.77 -0.83 5.39
C ALA A 100 -0.19 -0.96 6.56
N SER A 101 -0.43 0.14 7.26
CA SER A 101 -1.37 0.27 8.38
C SER A 101 -2.14 1.58 8.31
N THR A 102 -3.09 1.79 9.21
CA THR A 102 -3.82 3.06 9.33
C THR A 102 -3.81 3.58 10.76
N SER A 103 -4.09 4.88 10.92
CA SER A 103 -4.10 5.53 12.21
C SER A 103 -5.29 5.10 13.08
N LEU A 104 -5.04 5.05 14.39
CA LEU A 104 -6.11 4.92 15.39
C LEU A 104 -7.02 6.14 15.34
N ILE A 105 -8.32 5.93 15.53
CA ILE A 105 -9.24 7.03 15.75
C ILE A 105 -9.00 7.68 17.13
N PRO A 106 -9.27 8.99 17.30
CA PRO A 106 -9.13 9.67 18.59
C PRO A 106 -9.98 9.05 19.71
N ASP A 107 -9.45 9.00 20.92
CA ASP A 107 -10.12 8.40 22.10
C ASP A 107 -11.52 8.95 22.36
N SER A 108 -11.74 10.25 22.08
CA SER A 108 -13.05 10.88 22.23
C SER A 108 -14.11 10.33 21.28
N PHE A 109 -13.71 9.90 20.09
CA PHE A 109 -14.57 9.20 19.13
C PHE A 109 -14.76 7.74 19.50
N ARG A 110 -13.68 7.06 19.88
CA ARG A 110 -13.68 5.67 20.31
C ARG A 110 -14.68 5.41 21.45
N THR A 111 -14.72 6.26 22.45
CA THR A 111 -15.66 6.15 23.57
C THR A 111 -17.12 6.23 23.13
N LYS A 112 -17.43 7.10 22.17
CA LYS A 112 -18.79 7.23 21.63
C LYS A 112 -19.21 6.03 20.79
N LEU A 113 -18.30 5.43 20.06
CA LEU A 113 -18.57 4.26 19.23
C LEU A 113 -18.69 2.98 20.08
N ARG A 114 -17.82 2.80 21.07
CA ARG A 114 -17.86 1.66 22.01
C ARG A 114 -19.17 1.55 22.78
N SER A 115 -19.74 2.67 23.17
CA SER A 115 -21.04 2.69 23.84
C SER A 115 -22.20 2.21 22.96
N ARG A 116 -21.98 2.05 21.65
CA ARG A 116 -23.02 1.70 20.66
C ARG A 116 -22.73 0.42 19.86
N ALA A 117 -21.48 -0.01 19.79
CA ALA A 117 -21.05 -1.21 19.09
C ALA A 117 -20.79 -2.34 20.10
N SER A 118 -21.56 -3.42 20.04
CA SER A 118 -21.60 -4.47 21.06
C SER A 118 -20.35 -5.38 21.15
N LYS A 119 -19.34 -5.22 20.29
CA LYS A 119 -18.07 -5.98 20.31
C LYS A 119 -16.80 -5.12 20.29
N GLY A 120 -16.89 -3.81 20.12
CA GLY A 120 -15.74 -2.92 19.97
C GLY A 120 -14.96 -2.61 21.26
N ASP A 121 -15.23 -3.29 22.38
CA ASP A 121 -14.58 -2.96 23.66
C ASP A 121 -13.15 -3.46 23.78
N GLU A 122 -12.76 -4.47 23.00
CA GLU A 122 -11.44 -5.11 23.08
C GLU A 122 -10.56 -4.83 21.85
N GLU A 123 -11.14 -4.43 20.73
CA GLU A 123 -10.40 -4.14 19.48
C GLU A 123 -10.00 -2.68 19.38
N GLU A 124 -8.83 -2.44 18.79
CA GLU A 124 -8.44 -1.10 18.36
C GLU A 124 -9.31 -0.66 17.18
N ILE A 125 -9.75 0.60 17.21
CA ILE A 125 -10.54 1.16 16.11
C ILE A 125 -9.65 2.08 15.29
N VAL A 126 -9.54 1.80 14.00
CA VAL A 126 -8.70 2.52 13.04
C VAL A 126 -9.55 3.19 11.97
N TYR A 127 -8.98 4.18 11.27
CA TYR A 127 -9.57 4.73 10.06
C TYR A 127 -9.50 3.71 8.93
N ASP A 128 -10.38 3.82 7.95
CA ASP A 128 -10.30 3.05 6.71
C ASP A 128 -9.06 3.47 5.88
N PRO A 129 -8.35 2.51 5.24
CA PRO A 129 -7.18 2.81 4.44
C PRO A 129 -7.54 3.48 3.11
N ASP A 130 -6.64 4.32 2.61
CA ASP A 130 -6.67 4.76 1.21
C ASP A 130 -6.40 3.58 0.28
N HIS A 131 -6.75 3.74 -1.00
CA HIS A 131 -6.33 2.79 -2.02
C HIS A 131 -4.80 2.76 -2.14
N LEU A 132 -4.23 1.60 -1.86
CA LEU A 132 -2.81 1.33 -1.99
C LEU A 132 -2.58 0.32 -3.13
N PHE A 133 -2.02 0.81 -4.24
CA PHE A 133 -1.64 0.00 -5.39
C PHE A 133 -0.20 -0.47 -5.24
N VAL A 134 0.03 -1.76 -5.29
CA VAL A 134 1.34 -2.36 -5.06
C VAL A 134 1.71 -3.30 -6.20
N GLY A 135 2.87 -3.04 -6.80
CA GLY A 135 3.49 -3.90 -7.80
C GLY A 135 4.76 -4.55 -7.26
N ARG A 136 5.04 -5.80 -7.66
CA ARG A 136 6.15 -6.60 -7.16
C ARG A 136 6.84 -7.33 -8.30
N LEU A 137 8.17 -7.31 -8.28
CA LEU A 137 8.99 -8.22 -9.08
C LEU A 137 10.02 -8.83 -8.14
N ASN A 138 10.14 -10.15 -8.15
CA ASN A 138 11.08 -10.86 -7.30
C ASN A 138 12.22 -11.42 -8.14
N ASP A 139 13.41 -11.53 -7.55
CA ASP A 139 14.60 -12.17 -8.13
C ASP A 139 15.00 -11.57 -9.51
N VAL A 140 14.87 -10.24 -9.64
CA VAL A 140 15.19 -9.54 -10.89
C VAL A 140 16.69 -9.39 -11.02
N PHE A 141 17.30 -10.14 -11.94
CA PHE A 141 18.73 -10.00 -12.23
C PHE A 141 19.02 -8.82 -13.15
N ILE A 142 19.85 -7.89 -12.71
CA ILE A 142 20.33 -6.77 -13.52
C ILE A 142 21.73 -7.12 -14.06
N PRO A 143 21.87 -7.48 -15.36
CA PRO A 143 23.13 -7.94 -15.91
C PRO A 143 24.14 -6.79 -16.03
N SER A 144 25.44 -7.12 -15.97
CA SER A 144 26.48 -6.21 -16.41
C SER A 144 26.39 -5.99 -17.93
N ARG A 145 26.42 -4.76 -18.38
CA ARG A 145 26.31 -4.39 -19.79
C ARG A 145 27.39 -3.40 -20.21
N SER A 146 27.64 -3.35 -21.51
CA SER A 146 28.40 -2.26 -22.10
C SER A 146 27.60 -0.95 -22.09
N VAL A 147 28.28 0.18 -22.13
CA VAL A 147 27.66 1.53 -22.13
C VAL A 147 26.68 1.71 -23.29
N ASP A 148 26.89 1.02 -24.41
CA ASP A 148 26.06 1.12 -25.62
C ASP A 148 24.89 0.12 -25.64
N ALA A 149 24.72 -0.73 -24.62
CA ALA A 149 23.62 -1.68 -24.56
C ALA A 149 22.31 -0.94 -24.20
N PRO A 150 21.17 -1.36 -24.78
CA PRO A 150 19.88 -0.76 -24.42
C PRO A 150 19.59 -0.97 -22.93
N PRO A 151 18.86 -0.06 -22.26
CA PRO A 151 18.55 -0.21 -20.83
C PRO A 151 17.74 -1.47 -20.56
N VAL A 152 17.88 -2.01 -19.37
CA VAL A 152 16.94 -3.04 -18.85
C VAL A 152 15.61 -2.38 -18.64
N VAL A 153 14.54 -3.04 -19.07
CA VAL A 153 13.16 -2.60 -18.88
C VAL A 153 12.49 -3.55 -17.90
N LEU A 154 11.87 -2.99 -16.87
CA LEU A 154 11.08 -3.70 -15.88
C LEU A 154 9.63 -3.25 -16.02
N ASP A 155 8.75 -4.17 -16.37
CA ASP A 155 7.32 -3.93 -16.46
C ASP A 155 6.67 -4.36 -15.13
N VAL A 156 6.05 -3.42 -14.43
CA VAL A 156 5.46 -3.62 -13.10
C VAL A 156 3.97 -3.33 -13.15
N VAL A 157 3.16 -4.32 -12.84
CA VAL A 157 1.70 -4.16 -12.68
C VAL A 157 1.39 -3.95 -11.20
N CYS A 158 0.78 -2.81 -10.88
CA CYS A 158 0.36 -2.45 -9.54
C CYS A 158 -1.13 -2.74 -9.35
N GLN A 159 -1.45 -3.59 -8.38
CA GLN A 159 -2.81 -3.95 -7.98
C GLN A 159 -3.12 -3.44 -6.58
N THR A 160 -4.38 -3.15 -6.30
CA THR A 160 -4.77 -2.74 -4.96
C THR A 160 -4.60 -3.87 -3.94
N VAL A 161 -4.05 -3.54 -2.77
CA VAL A 161 -3.99 -4.45 -1.60
C VAL A 161 -5.11 -4.18 -0.61
N VAL A 162 -6.04 -3.31 -0.97
CA VAL A 162 -7.16 -2.84 -0.17
C VAL A 162 -8.45 -3.34 -0.78
N GLU A 163 -9.34 -3.86 0.03
CA GLU A 163 -10.70 -4.25 -0.36
C GLU A 163 -11.66 -3.09 -0.13
N SER A 164 -12.51 -2.80 -1.13
CA SER A 164 -13.53 -1.76 -1.05
C SER A 164 -14.91 -2.36 -0.86
N TRP A 165 -15.65 -1.79 0.06
CA TRP A 165 -16.98 -2.23 0.42
C TRP A 165 -18.02 -1.13 0.19
N ILE A 166 -19.19 -1.52 -0.31
CA ILE A 166 -20.36 -0.65 -0.46
C ILE A 166 -21.51 -1.28 0.33
N ILE A 167 -22.03 -0.52 1.27
CA ILE A 167 -23.21 -0.92 2.04
C ILE A 167 -24.39 -0.05 1.59
N GLU A 168 -25.46 -0.69 1.15
CA GLU A 168 -26.71 -0.02 0.82
C GLU A 168 -27.81 -0.44 1.79
N VAL A 169 -28.38 0.52 2.51
CA VAL A 169 -29.56 0.33 3.35
C VAL A 169 -30.74 1.00 2.66
N LYS A 170 -31.69 0.19 2.17
CA LYS A 170 -32.84 0.67 1.38
C LYS A 170 -34.10 0.84 2.23
N THR A 171 -35.00 1.69 1.77
CA THR A 171 -36.34 1.92 2.38
C THR A 171 -36.29 2.36 3.85
N VAL A 172 -35.33 3.23 4.18
CA VAL A 172 -35.22 3.78 5.53
C VAL A 172 -36.33 4.82 5.75
N THR A 173 -37.16 4.57 6.77
CA THR A 173 -38.24 5.50 7.15
C THR A 173 -37.65 6.64 8.00
N GLY A 174 -38.01 7.88 7.68
CA GLY A 174 -37.58 9.04 8.45
C GLY A 174 -36.17 9.56 8.09
N VAL A 175 -35.66 9.22 6.91
CA VAL A 175 -34.35 9.64 6.36
C VAL A 175 -34.04 11.12 6.56
N LYS A 176 -35.03 12.01 6.44
CA LYS A 176 -34.87 13.46 6.65
C LYS A 176 -34.48 13.84 8.09
N ASN A 177 -34.55 12.91 9.05
CA ASN A 177 -34.14 13.14 10.43
C ASN A 177 -32.72 12.60 10.68
N ILE A 178 -32.07 11.96 9.69
CA ILE A 178 -30.71 11.45 9.80
C ILE A 178 -29.76 12.56 9.34
N GLY A 179 -28.99 13.09 10.27
CA GLY A 179 -27.99 14.14 9.99
C GLY A 179 -26.65 13.59 9.53
N SER A 180 -26.29 12.41 10.01
CA SER A 180 -25.04 11.71 9.66
C SER A 180 -25.18 10.21 9.94
N MET A 181 -24.40 9.41 9.26
CA MET A 181 -24.23 8.00 9.55
C MET A 181 -22.73 7.70 9.67
N ALA A 182 -22.36 6.89 10.61
CA ALA A 182 -21.02 6.31 10.69
C ALA A 182 -21.13 4.81 10.89
N GLY A 183 -20.11 4.08 10.58
CA GLY A 183 -20.08 2.64 10.76
C GLY A 183 -18.76 2.14 11.32
N VAL A 184 -18.83 0.93 11.87
CA VAL A 184 -17.66 0.17 12.32
C VAL A 184 -17.84 -1.27 11.87
N VAL A 185 -16.82 -1.85 11.27
CA VAL A 185 -16.73 -3.29 10.98
C VAL A 185 -15.61 -3.88 11.81
N THR A 186 -15.90 -4.90 12.59
CA THR A 186 -14.96 -5.58 13.50
C THR A 186 -14.22 -6.73 12.82
N SER A 187 -13.12 -7.18 13.45
CA SER A 187 -12.41 -8.41 13.12
C SER A 187 -11.84 -8.43 11.69
N LEU A 188 -11.26 -7.33 11.27
CA LEU A 188 -10.55 -7.18 10.01
C LEU A 188 -9.04 -7.09 10.25
N SER A 189 -8.23 -7.42 9.24
CA SER A 189 -6.76 -7.29 9.34
C SER A 189 -6.36 -5.83 9.55
N GLY A 190 -5.54 -5.58 10.59
CA GLY A 190 -5.07 -4.24 10.93
C GLY A 190 -3.97 -3.72 10.00
N SER A 191 -3.31 -4.61 9.25
CA SER A 191 -2.23 -4.27 8.32
C SER A 191 -2.06 -5.30 7.22
N ASN A 192 -1.30 -4.92 6.17
CA ASN A 192 -0.87 -5.81 5.10
C ASN A 192 0.66 -5.70 4.92
N LEU A 193 1.37 -6.81 5.00
CA LEU A 193 2.77 -6.93 4.61
C LEU A 193 2.86 -6.81 3.09
N ILE A 194 3.16 -5.61 2.59
CA ILE A 194 3.04 -5.31 1.16
C ILE A 194 4.12 -5.94 0.29
N GLY A 195 5.28 -6.31 0.83
CA GLY A 195 6.28 -7.11 0.12
C GLY A 195 5.75 -8.51 -0.21
N PRO A 196 5.51 -9.39 0.78
CA PRO A 196 4.99 -10.73 0.55
C PRO A 196 3.48 -10.78 0.23
N ASN A 197 2.75 -9.68 0.34
CA ASN A 197 1.30 -9.60 0.21
C ASN A 197 0.56 -10.52 1.22
N ASP A 198 0.93 -10.41 2.47
CA ASP A 198 0.32 -11.20 3.56
C ASP A 198 -0.42 -10.30 4.55
N ARG A 199 -1.67 -10.62 4.81
CA ARG A 199 -2.52 -9.89 5.76
C ARG A 199 -2.16 -10.28 7.19
N SER A 200 -2.08 -9.29 8.08
CA SER A 200 -1.80 -9.54 9.49
C SER A 200 -2.91 -10.34 10.16
N SER A 201 -2.54 -11.13 11.17
CA SER A 201 -3.48 -11.77 12.07
C SER A 201 -3.95 -10.85 13.21
N ASP A 202 -3.31 -9.69 13.35
CA ASP A 202 -3.74 -8.67 14.30
C ASP A 202 -5.00 -8.03 13.75
N PHE A 203 -6.09 -8.15 14.47
CA PHE A 203 -7.38 -7.70 14.02
C PHE A 203 -7.79 -6.39 14.70
N VAL A 204 -8.48 -5.58 13.91
CA VAL A 204 -8.96 -4.25 14.30
C VAL A 204 -10.42 -4.07 13.88
N SER A 205 -11.02 -3.03 14.42
CA SER A 205 -12.30 -2.50 13.93
C SER A 205 -12.03 -1.32 13.00
N VAL A 206 -12.59 -1.33 11.80
CA VAL A 206 -12.45 -0.25 10.82
C VAL A 206 -13.64 0.69 10.94
N TYR A 207 -13.35 1.96 11.20
CA TYR A 207 -14.32 3.06 11.23
C TYR A 207 -14.45 3.71 9.86
N PHE A 208 -15.68 4.05 9.48
CA PHE A 208 -15.97 4.81 8.26
C PHE A 208 -17.14 5.78 8.47
N ASP A 209 -17.11 6.89 7.76
CA ASP A 209 -18.16 7.93 7.77
C ASP A 209 -18.44 8.49 6.37
N ASN A 210 -17.87 7.90 5.33
CA ASN A 210 -18.15 8.26 3.94
C ASN A 210 -19.51 7.71 3.51
N GLN A 211 -20.49 8.60 3.43
CA GLN A 211 -21.89 8.24 3.23
C GLN A 211 -22.62 9.20 2.31
N THR A 212 -23.63 8.66 1.64
CA THR A 212 -24.62 9.45 0.90
C THR A 212 -26.04 9.02 1.27
N ILE A 213 -26.96 9.96 1.25
CA ILE A 213 -28.38 9.72 1.51
C ILE A 213 -29.15 10.27 0.32
N ASP A 214 -29.93 9.42 -0.35
CA ASP A 214 -30.76 9.87 -1.46
C ASP A 214 -32.19 10.27 -1.01
N SER A 215 -32.94 10.87 -1.93
CA SER A 215 -34.34 11.29 -1.67
C SER A 215 -35.33 10.14 -1.54
N GLU A 216 -34.96 8.92 -1.97
CA GLU A 216 -35.78 7.74 -1.95
C GLU A 216 -35.62 6.93 -0.65
N GLY A 217 -34.70 7.33 0.20
CA GLY A 217 -34.43 6.70 1.49
C GLY A 217 -33.41 5.58 1.42
N THR A 218 -32.52 5.63 0.44
CA THR A 218 -31.36 4.75 0.40
C THR A 218 -30.16 5.45 1.07
N LEU A 219 -29.58 4.76 2.03
CA LEU A 219 -28.29 5.15 2.64
C LEU A 219 -27.20 4.31 2.01
N THR A 220 -26.17 4.93 1.48
CA THR A 220 -25.00 4.26 0.92
C THR A 220 -23.77 4.68 1.70
N ALA A 221 -23.02 3.72 2.22
CA ALA A 221 -21.71 3.94 2.82
C ALA A 221 -20.64 3.20 2.02
N ARG A 222 -19.48 3.83 1.90
CA ARG A 222 -18.30 3.26 1.25
C ARG A 222 -17.13 3.32 2.19
N PHE A 223 -16.35 2.23 2.26
CA PHE A 223 -15.15 2.16 3.05
C PHE A 223 -14.18 1.13 2.51
N ASN A 224 -12.95 1.22 2.92
CA ASN A 224 -11.89 0.32 2.53
C ASN A 224 -11.34 -0.45 3.75
N THR A 225 -10.75 -1.62 3.49
CA THR A 225 -10.11 -2.45 4.50
C THR A 225 -8.90 -3.15 3.92
N PHE A 226 -7.96 -3.61 4.77
CA PHE A 226 -6.95 -4.58 4.33
C PHE A 226 -7.53 -5.99 4.16
N GLY A 227 -8.83 -6.13 4.38
CA GLY A 227 -9.58 -7.37 4.21
C GLY A 227 -9.53 -8.27 5.44
N TRP A 228 -9.80 -9.54 5.20
CA TRP A 228 -9.85 -10.58 6.21
C TRP A 228 -8.89 -11.72 5.86
N THR A 229 -8.46 -12.46 6.87
CA THR A 229 -7.66 -13.68 6.72
C THR A 229 -8.24 -14.80 7.58
N ASP A 230 -8.07 -16.06 7.16
CA ASP A 230 -8.47 -17.25 7.90
C ASP A 230 -7.74 -17.45 9.24
N LYS A 231 -6.66 -16.68 9.47
CA LYS A 231 -5.97 -16.58 10.76
C LYS A 231 -6.85 -15.91 11.83
N ILE A 232 -7.79 -15.03 11.43
CA ILE A 232 -8.75 -14.36 12.31
C ILE A 232 -9.98 -15.26 12.48
N LYS A 233 -10.28 -15.67 13.72
CA LYS A 233 -11.39 -16.60 14.03
C LYS A 233 -12.65 -15.88 14.51
N GLU A 234 -12.55 -14.61 14.83
CA GLU A 234 -13.64 -13.78 15.30
C GLU A 234 -14.63 -13.50 14.17
N ALA A 235 -15.92 -13.47 14.52
CA ALA A 235 -16.96 -13.12 13.56
C ALA A 235 -16.95 -11.60 13.32
N GLN A 236 -17.01 -11.22 12.05
CA GLN A 236 -17.17 -9.84 11.64
C GLN A 236 -18.55 -9.31 12.04
N VAL A 237 -18.59 -8.13 12.63
CA VAL A 237 -19.82 -7.45 13.00
C VAL A 237 -19.84 -6.06 12.41
N LEU A 238 -20.87 -5.76 11.62
CA LEU A 238 -21.15 -4.42 11.12
C LEU A 238 -22.07 -3.69 12.11
N SER A 239 -21.65 -2.53 12.57
CA SER A 239 -22.48 -1.64 13.40
C SER A 239 -22.64 -0.31 12.68
N LEU A 240 -23.88 0.13 12.49
CA LEU A 240 -24.22 1.44 11.91
C LEU A 240 -24.78 2.35 13.01
N VAL A 241 -24.32 3.61 13.00
CA VAL A 241 -24.73 4.66 13.97
C VAL A 241 -25.31 5.83 13.18
N PHE A 242 -26.51 6.24 13.56
CA PHE A 242 -27.27 7.34 12.96
C PHE A 242 -27.44 8.51 13.90
#